data_00a73c0d6d15f4fdccd652a75477fe8c
#
_entry.id   00a73c0d6d15f4fdccd652a75477fe8c
#
_cell.length_a   1.000
_cell.length_b   1.000
_cell.length_c   1.000
_cell.angle_alpha   90.00
_cell.angle_beta   90.00
_cell.angle_gamma   90.00
#
_symmetry.space_group_name_H-M   'P 1'
#
loop_
_entity.id
_entity.type
_entity.pdbx_description
1 polymer ?
#
loop_
_entity_poly.entity_id
_entity_poly.type
_entity_poly.pdbx_seq_one_letter_code
_entity_poly.pdbx_strand_id
1 'polypeptide(L)'
;MGPDAFRTAGLSETLTEQGATVFDYGNLEANAHTPVAHKNSNIKQLTEVVSWTKTIEAAAYDAISTYDLPIFLGGDHSLSAGTVPGVSKYAREQGKEQFVLWLDAHPDFHNLASTESGNLHGTPVAYFSGQAGFEDYYPPLQNGVPEQNICMMGVRSIDEAERLALAKTKIQVLDMRYIDDHGFPNALGEFLERVKKANGSLHVSLDVDFLEPEIAPAVGTTVAGGATFREAHHIMEMLHESGLLTSLDLVELNPFLDERGKTASLMVDLVASLMGRKILHRLPRLCG
;
A
#
# COMPACT_ATOMS: atom_id res chain seq x y z
N MET A 1 16.50 1.48 -5.02
CA MET A 1 16.44 1.55 -6.51
C MET A 1 15.02 1.68 -7.05
N GLY A 2 13.99 1.09 -6.41
CA GLY A 2 12.57 1.36 -6.75
C GLY A 2 12.24 2.85 -6.73
N PRO A 3 12.55 3.59 -5.65
CA PRO A 3 12.33 5.04 -5.59
C PRO A 3 13.00 5.83 -6.74
N ASP A 4 14.23 5.45 -7.09
CA ASP A 4 14.95 6.12 -8.19
C ASP A 4 14.35 5.80 -9.57
N ALA A 5 13.75 4.60 -9.73
CA ALA A 5 13.03 4.25 -10.94
C ALA A 5 11.75 5.09 -11.11
N PHE A 6 10.99 5.33 -10.04
CA PHE A 6 9.84 6.25 -10.06
C PHE A 6 10.25 7.68 -10.42
N ARG A 7 11.35 8.19 -9.83
CA ARG A 7 11.90 9.50 -10.16
C ARG A 7 12.29 9.58 -11.63
N THR A 8 13.01 8.56 -12.13
CA THR A 8 13.44 8.49 -13.53
C THR A 8 12.26 8.38 -14.50
N ALA A 9 11.18 7.73 -14.08
CA ALA A 9 9.93 7.65 -14.84
C ALA A 9 9.12 8.96 -14.85
N GLY A 10 9.57 10.01 -14.14
CA GLY A 10 8.97 11.34 -14.18
C GLY A 10 7.83 11.54 -13.18
N LEU A 11 7.87 10.89 -12.01
CA LEU A 11 6.81 11.02 -11.01
C LEU A 11 6.60 12.49 -10.58
N SER A 12 7.69 13.21 -10.26
CA SER A 12 7.61 14.61 -9.83
C SER A 12 7.06 15.54 -10.89
N GLU A 13 7.49 15.34 -12.14
CA GLU A 13 7.00 16.09 -13.30
C GLU A 13 5.51 15.83 -13.51
N THR A 14 5.10 14.56 -13.48
CA THR A 14 3.71 14.15 -13.62
C THR A 14 2.81 14.79 -12.55
N LEU A 15 3.22 14.77 -11.29
CA LEU A 15 2.47 15.42 -10.19
C LEU A 15 2.38 16.94 -10.39
N THR A 16 3.46 17.57 -10.83
CA THR A 16 3.50 19.02 -11.10
C THR A 16 2.56 19.39 -12.25
N GLU A 17 2.49 18.59 -13.31
CA GLU A 17 1.56 18.77 -14.41
C GLU A 17 0.09 18.66 -14.00
N GLN A 18 -0.20 17.89 -12.94
CA GLN A 18 -1.54 17.82 -12.33
C GLN A 18 -1.80 18.97 -11.33
N GLY A 19 -0.89 19.93 -11.21
CA GLY A 19 -1.04 21.13 -10.39
C GLY A 19 -0.55 20.99 -8.94
N ALA A 20 0.13 19.91 -8.59
CA ALA A 20 0.71 19.75 -7.26
C ALA A 20 2.03 20.53 -7.12
N THR A 21 2.28 21.03 -5.91
CA THR A 21 3.62 21.48 -5.51
C THR A 21 4.35 20.30 -4.91
N VAL A 22 5.41 19.82 -5.58
CA VAL A 22 6.12 18.60 -5.20
C VAL A 22 7.37 18.91 -4.39
N PHE A 23 7.55 18.19 -3.28
CA PHE A 23 8.76 18.19 -2.46
C PHE A 23 9.33 16.76 -2.43
N ASP A 24 10.46 16.53 -3.09
CA ASP A 24 11.16 15.24 -3.04
C ASP A 24 12.22 15.28 -1.93
N TYR A 25 12.02 14.45 -0.91
CA TYR A 25 12.94 14.35 0.24
C TYR A 25 14.13 13.41 0.01
N GLY A 26 14.21 12.81 -1.17
CA GLY A 26 15.23 11.80 -1.44
C GLY A 26 14.97 10.49 -0.70
N ASN A 27 16.02 9.70 -0.59
CA ASN A 27 15.95 8.41 0.09
C ASN A 27 16.22 8.58 1.59
N LEU A 28 15.46 7.87 2.42
CA LEU A 28 15.76 7.77 3.85
C LEU A 28 17.03 6.94 4.05
N GLU A 29 17.71 7.20 5.16
CA GLU A 29 18.81 6.37 5.63
C GLU A 29 18.38 5.62 6.90
N ALA A 30 18.63 4.32 6.93
CA ALA A 30 18.35 3.53 8.12
C ALA A 30 19.24 3.95 9.28
N ASN A 31 18.67 4.08 10.46
CA ASN A 31 19.45 4.31 11.68
C ASN A 31 20.34 3.09 12.00
N ALA A 32 21.41 3.32 12.75
CA ALA A 32 22.19 2.21 13.31
C ALA A 32 21.29 1.28 14.12
N HIS A 33 21.43 -0.02 13.92
CA HIS A 33 20.55 -1.03 14.50
C HIS A 33 21.30 -1.96 15.45
N THR A 34 20.60 -2.45 16.47
CA THR A 34 21.09 -3.52 17.32
C THR A 34 20.66 -4.86 16.71
N PRO A 35 21.57 -5.83 16.58
CA PRO A 35 21.23 -7.15 16.05
C PRO A 35 20.08 -7.80 16.80
N VAL A 36 19.11 -8.31 16.06
CA VAL A 36 17.92 -8.99 16.55
C VAL A 36 17.92 -10.41 16.02
N ALA A 37 17.73 -11.40 16.88
CA ALA A 37 17.65 -12.81 16.51
C ALA A 37 16.29 -13.39 16.88
N HIS A 38 15.70 -14.18 16.00
CA HIS A 38 14.43 -14.86 16.20
C HIS A 38 14.61 -16.39 16.23
N LYS A 39 13.70 -17.10 16.91
CA LYS A 39 13.73 -18.57 17.01
C LYS A 39 13.47 -19.25 15.66
N ASN A 40 12.65 -18.65 14.80
CA ASN A 40 12.48 -19.08 13.42
C ASN A 40 13.73 -18.70 12.62
N SER A 41 14.56 -19.66 12.30
CA SER A 41 15.81 -19.45 11.56
C SER A 41 15.63 -19.10 10.09
N ASN A 42 14.40 -19.22 9.56
CA ASN A 42 14.09 -18.85 8.17
C ASN A 42 14.00 -17.33 8.00
N ILE A 43 13.74 -16.59 9.08
CA ILE A 43 13.56 -15.13 8.99
C ILE A 43 14.81 -14.46 8.47
N LYS A 44 14.61 -13.64 7.45
CA LYS A 44 15.67 -12.92 6.74
C LYS A 44 15.66 -11.45 7.16
N GLN A 45 16.85 -10.89 7.36
CA GLN A 45 17.05 -9.43 7.54
C GLN A 45 16.19 -8.78 8.63
N LEU A 46 15.80 -9.54 9.69
CA LEU A 46 14.94 -9.03 10.76
C LEU A 46 15.47 -7.73 11.38
N THR A 47 16.76 -7.65 11.63
CA THR A 47 17.42 -6.50 12.23
C THR A 47 17.24 -5.24 11.37
N GLU A 48 17.49 -5.39 10.07
CA GLU A 48 17.38 -4.32 9.08
C GLU A 48 15.93 -3.86 8.95
N VAL A 49 14.99 -4.80 8.75
CA VAL A 49 13.56 -4.50 8.60
C VAL A 49 13.01 -3.79 9.83
N VAL A 50 13.34 -4.24 11.04
CA VAL A 50 12.92 -3.57 12.28
C VAL A 50 13.51 -2.15 12.40
N SER A 51 14.77 -1.97 12.01
CA SER A 51 15.38 -0.63 11.99
C SER A 51 14.67 0.30 11.00
N TRP A 52 14.40 -0.21 9.80
CA TRP A 52 13.64 0.53 8.78
C TRP A 52 12.24 0.87 9.25
N THR A 53 11.50 -0.08 9.86
CA THR A 53 10.16 0.16 10.38
C THR A 53 10.12 1.38 11.31
N LYS A 54 11.08 1.49 12.25
CA LYS A 54 11.17 2.65 13.16
C LYS A 54 11.46 3.96 12.42
N THR A 55 12.39 3.92 11.47
CA THR A 55 12.78 5.12 10.71
C THR A 55 11.63 5.60 9.85
N ILE A 56 10.95 4.67 9.16
CA ILE A 56 9.84 4.97 8.26
C ILE A 56 8.62 5.46 9.05
N GLU A 57 8.30 4.89 10.22
CA GLU A 57 7.19 5.34 11.05
C GLU A 57 7.35 6.82 11.43
N ALA A 58 8.54 7.21 11.87
CA ALA A 58 8.83 8.61 12.20
C ALA A 58 8.72 9.53 10.96
N ALA A 59 9.34 9.13 9.85
CA ALA A 59 9.31 9.92 8.60
C ALA A 59 7.90 10.03 8.02
N ALA A 60 7.08 8.98 8.10
CA ALA A 60 5.71 8.99 7.63
C ALA A 60 4.82 9.91 8.48
N TYR A 61 4.99 9.88 9.79
CA TYR A 61 4.31 10.82 10.69
C TYR A 61 4.70 12.28 10.38
N ASP A 62 5.97 12.57 10.20
CA ASP A 62 6.45 13.93 9.88
C ASP A 62 5.93 14.40 8.52
N ALA A 63 5.92 13.52 7.52
CA ALA A 63 5.42 13.83 6.19
C ALA A 63 3.92 14.13 6.19
N ILE A 64 3.08 13.29 6.80
CA ILE A 64 1.63 13.50 6.86
C ILE A 64 1.25 14.71 7.74
N SER A 65 2.09 15.07 8.70
CA SER A 65 1.88 16.26 9.53
C SER A 65 2.19 17.57 8.79
N THR A 66 2.95 17.48 7.70
CA THR A 66 3.49 18.65 6.99
C THR A 66 2.85 18.88 5.62
N TYR A 67 2.46 17.80 4.93
CA TYR A 67 1.99 17.83 3.54
C TYR A 67 0.59 17.23 3.39
N ASP A 68 -0.12 17.70 2.37
CA ASP A 68 -1.50 17.28 2.10
C ASP A 68 -1.60 15.81 1.66
N LEU A 69 -0.62 15.34 0.89
CA LEU A 69 -0.60 13.97 0.36
C LEU A 69 0.84 13.43 0.27
N PRO A 70 1.37 12.82 1.33
CA PRO A 70 2.63 12.11 1.25
C PRO A 70 2.51 10.84 0.40
N ILE A 71 3.51 10.63 -0.48
CA ILE A 71 3.67 9.43 -1.30
C ILE A 71 4.97 8.77 -0.86
N PHE A 72 4.88 7.54 -0.37
CA PHE A 72 6.02 6.76 0.09
C PHE A 72 6.45 5.79 -0.99
N LEU A 73 7.71 5.90 -1.43
CA LEU A 73 8.25 5.07 -2.50
C LEU A 73 9.04 3.91 -1.89
N GLY A 74 8.55 2.69 -2.04
CA GLY A 74 9.19 1.48 -1.57
C GLY A 74 10.28 0.99 -2.53
N GLY A 75 11.09 0.19 -1.99
CA GLY A 75 11.46 -1.18 -1.92
C GLY A 75 10.30 -2.16 -1.83
N ASP A 76 10.54 -3.17 -1.00
CA ASP A 76 9.56 -4.21 -0.76
C ASP A 76 8.41 -3.72 0.16
N HIS A 77 7.35 -4.51 0.25
CA HIS A 77 6.13 -4.14 0.99
C HIS A 77 6.31 -4.05 2.51
N SER A 78 7.46 -4.46 3.07
CA SER A 78 7.77 -4.26 4.50
C SER A 78 7.80 -2.79 4.90
N LEU A 79 7.95 -1.85 3.94
CA LEU A 79 7.81 -0.41 4.14
C LEU A 79 6.51 -0.06 4.87
N SER A 80 5.40 -0.72 4.55
CA SER A 80 4.08 -0.43 5.12
C SER A 80 3.96 -0.76 6.61
N ALA A 81 4.87 -1.58 7.15
CA ALA A 81 4.98 -1.75 8.59
C ALA A 81 5.41 -0.45 9.33
N GLY A 82 5.98 0.51 8.61
CA GLY A 82 6.33 1.83 9.15
C GLY A 82 5.36 2.92 8.71
N THR A 83 5.01 3.01 7.41
CA THR A 83 4.16 4.09 6.88
C THR A 83 2.77 4.06 7.51
N VAL A 84 2.12 2.90 7.58
CA VAL A 84 0.76 2.78 8.11
C VAL A 84 0.67 3.18 9.60
N PRO A 85 1.52 2.72 10.52
CA PRO A 85 1.50 3.21 11.90
C PRO A 85 1.79 4.71 12.02
N GLY A 86 2.71 5.25 11.19
CA GLY A 86 3.04 6.67 11.17
C GLY A 86 1.85 7.55 10.79
N VAL A 87 1.14 7.23 9.69
CA VAL A 87 -0.05 7.98 9.27
C VAL A 87 -1.25 7.74 10.19
N SER A 88 -1.36 6.53 10.79
CA SER A 88 -2.41 6.20 11.76
C SER A 88 -2.27 7.02 13.05
N LYS A 89 -1.04 7.25 13.50
CA LYS A 89 -0.75 8.13 14.63
C LYS A 89 -1.29 9.53 14.39
N TYR A 90 -0.97 10.11 13.23
CA TYR A 90 -1.47 11.44 12.86
C TYR A 90 -3.00 11.49 12.77
N ALA A 91 -3.63 10.51 12.09
CA ALA A 91 -5.08 10.44 11.99
C ALA A 91 -5.76 10.44 13.38
N ARG A 92 -5.23 9.64 14.32
CA ARG A 92 -5.73 9.60 15.70
C ARG A 92 -5.59 10.94 16.42
N GLU A 93 -4.48 11.65 16.24
CA GLU A 93 -4.28 12.99 16.82
C GLU A 93 -5.27 14.01 16.24
N GLN A 94 -5.72 13.82 15.00
CA GLN A 94 -6.80 14.61 14.38
C GLN A 94 -8.22 14.13 14.76
N GLY A 95 -8.34 13.13 15.64
CA GLY A 95 -9.64 12.55 16.04
C GLY A 95 -10.31 11.74 14.93
N LYS A 96 -9.54 11.22 13.98
CA LYS A 96 -10.01 10.40 12.86
C LYS A 96 -9.58 8.94 13.01
N GLU A 97 -10.37 8.04 12.43
CA GLU A 97 -9.98 6.64 12.24
C GLU A 97 -9.15 6.48 10.98
N GLN A 98 -8.09 5.68 11.05
CA GLN A 98 -7.32 5.28 9.88
C GLN A 98 -8.00 4.11 9.18
N PHE A 99 -8.17 4.23 7.86
CA PHE A 99 -8.56 3.16 6.96
C PHE A 99 -7.39 2.84 6.02
N VAL A 100 -7.29 1.57 5.62
CA VAL A 100 -6.27 1.08 4.69
C VAL A 100 -6.94 0.33 3.54
N LEU A 101 -6.65 0.74 2.33
CA LEU A 101 -6.93 -0.01 1.11
C LEU A 101 -5.62 -0.66 0.65
N TRP A 102 -5.59 -2.00 0.68
CA TRP A 102 -4.48 -2.84 0.28
C TRP A 102 -4.72 -3.39 -1.11
N LEU A 103 -4.03 -2.88 -2.11
CA LEU A 103 -4.12 -3.30 -3.51
C LEU A 103 -2.93 -4.19 -3.83
N ASP A 104 -3.16 -5.52 -3.85
CA ASP A 104 -2.09 -6.51 -3.84
C ASP A 104 -2.61 -7.89 -4.30
N ALA A 105 -1.75 -8.71 -4.87
CA ALA A 105 -2.02 -10.13 -5.11
C ALA A 105 -2.00 -10.97 -3.83
N HIS A 106 -1.30 -10.49 -2.80
CA HIS A 106 -1.05 -11.17 -1.54
C HIS A 106 -1.71 -10.46 -0.36
N PRO A 107 -2.02 -11.15 0.74
CA PRO A 107 -2.58 -10.52 1.94
C PRO A 107 -1.53 -9.94 2.88
N ASP A 108 -0.26 -10.35 2.76
CA ASP A 108 0.87 -9.99 3.63
C ASP A 108 0.54 -10.11 5.13
N PHE A 109 -0.09 -11.24 5.47
CA PHE A 109 -0.69 -11.48 6.78
C PHE A 109 0.01 -12.55 7.62
N HIS A 110 1.27 -12.86 7.31
CA HIS A 110 2.11 -13.68 8.15
C HIS A 110 2.58 -12.93 9.40
N ASN A 111 2.81 -13.67 10.47
CA ASN A 111 3.65 -13.20 11.58
C ASN A 111 5.03 -13.87 11.55
N LEU A 112 5.91 -13.50 12.49
CA LEU A 112 7.28 -14.04 12.51
C LEU A 112 7.35 -15.56 12.75
N ALA A 113 6.31 -16.17 13.30
CA ALA A 113 6.26 -17.61 13.54
C ALA A 113 5.67 -18.39 12.36
N SER A 114 4.75 -17.80 11.60
CA SER A 114 4.01 -18.47 10.52
C SER A 114 4.70 -18.37 9.15
N THR A 115 5.60 -17.39 8.95
CA THR A 115 6.26 -17.24 7.65
C THR A 115 7.23 -18.41 7.39
N GLU A 116 6.96 -19.15 6.33
CA GLU A 116 7.83 -20.26 5.88
C GLU A 116 9.01 -19.76 5.05
N SER A 117 8.78 -18.76 4.21
CA SER A 117 9.82 -18.14 3.38
C SER A 117 10.82 -17.33 4.19
N GLY A 118 10.40 -16.79 5.35
CA GLY A 118 11.15 -15.87 6.16
C GLY A 118 11.25 -14.45 5.59
N ASN A 119 10.58 -14.17 4.48
CA ASN A 119 10.54 -12.85 3.88
C ASN A 119 9.56 -11.95 4.63
N LEU A 120 10.04 -10.81 5.12
CA LEU A 120 9.24 -9.95 6.00
C LEU A 120 8.34 -8.97 5.24
N HIS A 121 8.45 -8.87 3.93
CA HIS A 121 7.46 -8.15 3.12
C HIS A 121 6.05 -8.77 3.22
N GLY A 122 5.95 -10.08 3.48
CA GLY A 122 4.68 -10.77 3.70
C GLY A 122 4.09 -10.62 5.12
N THR A 123 4.48 -9.59 5.88
CA THR A 123 4.07 -9.46 7.29
C THR A 123 3.45 -8.12 7.69
N PRO A 124 3.50 -7.05 6.90
CA PRO A 124 3.13 -5.72 7.36
C PRO A 124 1.68 -5.61 7.81
N VAL A 125 0.73 -6.25 7.11
CA VAL A 125 -0.69 -6.16 7.48
C VAL A 125 -0.95 -6.83 8.82
N ALA A 126 -0.33 -7.97 9.10
CA ALA A 126 -0.44 -8.62 10.40
C ALA A 126 0.13 -7.72 11.51
N TYR A 127 1.28 -7.07 11.26
CA TYR A 127 1.88 -6.17 12.24
C TYR A 127 0.99 -4.96 12.53
N PHE A 128 0.65 -4.16 11.52
CA PHE A 128 -0.07 -2.91 11.79
C PHE A 128 -1.54 -3.10 12.17
N SER A 129 -2.12 -4.30 11.93
CA SER A 129 -3.44 -4.67 12.45
C SER A 129 -3.41 -5.20 13.89
N GLY A 130 -2.22 -5.33 14.49
CA GLY A 130 -2.05 -5.71 15.90
C GLY A 130 -2.11 -7.21 16.15
N GLN A 131 -1.78 -8.05 15.14
CA GLN A 131 -1.67 -9.48 15.34
C GLN A 131 -0.48 -9.83 16.25
N ALA A 132 -0.59 -10.90 17.02
CA ALA A 132 0.46 -11.37 17.91
C ALA A 132 1.68 -11.91 17.14
N GLY A 133 2.85 -11.88 17.78
CA GLY A 133 4.09 -12.48 17.28
C GLY A 133 5.16 -11.49 16.84
N PHE A 134 4.97 -10.20 17.12
CA PHE A 134 5.92 -9.11 16.81
C PHE A 134 6.48 -8.43 18.07
N GLU A 135 5.91 -8.69 19.24
CA GLU A 135 6.03 -7.88 20.47
C GLU A 135 7.47 -7.71 20.97
N ASP A 136 8.31 -8.74 20.82
CA ASP A 136 9.69 -8.71 21.32
C ASP A 136 10.70 -8.19 20.27
N TYR A 137 10.23 -7.88 19.07
CA TYR A 137 11.09 -7.61 17.90
C TYR A 137 10.82 -6.26 17.26
N TYR A 138 9.57 -6.02 16.87
CA TYR A 138 9.15 -4.78 16.24
C TYR A 138 8.89 -3.67 17.28
N PRO A 139 8.83 -2.40 16.84
CA PRO A 139 8.39 -1.33 17.72
C PRO A 139 7.04 -1.66 18.34
N PRO A 140 6.80 -1.28 19.62
CA PRO A 140 5.49 -1.44 20.21
C PRO A 140 4.42 -0.70 19.41
N LEU A 141 3.45 -1.42 18.86
CA LEU A 141 2.39 -0.86 18.04
C LEU A 141 1.42 -0.05 18.92
N GLN A 142 1.55 1.27 18.91
CA GLN A 142 0.67 2.16 19.68
C GLN A 142 -0.57 2.60 18.89
N ASN A 143 -0.47 2.63 17.58
CA ASN A 143 -1.46 3.21 16.68
C ASN A 143 -1.80 2.23 15.53
N GLY A 144 -2.15 1.01 15.87
CA GLY A 144 -2.59 0.00 14.92
C GLY A 144 -3.91 0.39 14.24
N VAL A 145 -4.14 -0.15 13.05
CA VAL A 145 -5.38 0.04 12.31
C VAL A 145 -6.38 -1.03 12.73
N PRO A 146 -7.60 -0.67 13.15
CA PRO A 146 -8.64 -1.65 13.45
C PRO A 146 -8.92 -2.56 12.24
N GLU A 147 -9.03 -3.86 12.47
CA GLU A 147 -9.23 -4.87 11.40
C GLU A 147 -10.37 -4.52 10.45
N GLN A 148 -11.51 -4.04 10.99
CA GLN A 148 -12.67 -3.64 10.17
C GLN A 148 -12.42 -2.43 9.26
N ASN A 149 -11.34 -1.70 9.47
CA ASN A 149 -10.95 -0.55 8.65
C ASN A 149 -9.95 -0.91 7.55
N ILE A 150 -9.59 -2.19 7.44
CA ILE A 150 -8.69 -2.72 6.41
C ILE A 150 -9.52 -3.42 5.34
N CYS A 151 -9.27 -3.07 4.09
CA CYS A 151 -9.83 -3.72 2.91
C CYS A 151 -8.72 -4.14 1.96
N MET A 152 -8.61 -5.42 1.68
CA MET A 152 -7.70 -6.00 0.69
C MET A 152 -8.45 -6.24 -0.60
N MET A 153 -7.92 -5.81 -1.72
CA MET A 153 -8.48 -6.05 -3.06
C MET A 153 -7.42 -6.62 -4.00
N GLY A 154 -7.81 -7.61 -4.79
CA GLY A 154 -6.94 -8.23 -5.78
C GLY A 154 -6.26 -9.51 -5.30
N VAL A 155 -6.49 -9.92 -4.06
CA VAL A 155 -5.87 -11.11 -3.47
C VAL A 155 -6.19 -12.34 -4.31
N ARG A 156 -5.14 -13.05 -4.74
CA ARG A 156 -5.24 -14.26 -5.55
C ARG A 156 -4.10 -15.28 -5.31
N SER A 157 -3.19 -14.91 -4.39
CA SER A 157 -2.16 -15.80 -3.87
C SER A 157 -2.17 -15.72 -2.35
N ILE A 158 -2.61 -16.78 -1.70
CA ILE A 158 -2.75 -16.87 -0.25
C ILE A 158 -2.41 -18.30 0.18
N ASP A 159 -1.59 -18.45 1.19
CA ASP A 159 -1.31 -19.77 1.74
C ASP A 159 -2.29 -20.16 2.86
N GLU A 160 -2.17 -21.41 3.31
CA GLU A 160 -3.07 -21.98 4.31
C GLU A 160 -2.97 -21.27 5.66
N ALA A 161 -1.77 -20.85 6.08
CA ALA A 161 -1.57 -20.19 7.37
C ALA A 161 -2.22 -18.80 7.36
N GLU A 162 -2.04 -18.04 6.29
CA GLU A 162 -2.67 -16.72 6.12
C GLU A 162 -4.19 -16.85 6.03
N ARG A 163 -4.69 -17.80 5.23
CA ARG A 163 -6.12 -18.04 5.06
C ARG A 163 -6.80 -18.35 6.40
N LEU A 164 -6.17 -19.20 7.22
CA LEU A 164 -6.69 -19.54 8.56
C LEU A 164 -6.58 -18.38 9.56
N ALA A 165 -5.57 -17.54 9.43
CA ALA A 165 -5.39 -16.35 10.27
C ALA A 165 -6.44 -15.29 9.91
N LEU A 166 -6.57 -14.91 8.62
CA LEU A 166 -7.54 -13.94 8.13
C LEU A 166 -9.00 -14.32 8.44
N ALA A 167 -9.33 -15.60 8.38
CA ALA A 167 -10.67 -16.09 8.71
C ALA A 167 -11.12 -15.81 10.16
N LYS A 168 -10.18 -15.43 11.04
CA LYS A 168 -10.46 -15.08 12.45
C LYS A 168 -10.55 -13.57 12.68
N THR A 169 -10.36 -12.78 11.64
CA THR A 169 -10.33 -11.31 11.70
C THR A 169 -11.61 -10.70 11.12
N LYS A 170 -11.70 -9.37 11.24
CA LYS A 170 -12.73 -8.55 10.59
C LYS A 170 -12.20 -7.82 9.36
N ILE A 171 -11.00 -8.16 8.89
CA ILE A 171 -10.42 -7.61 7.67
C ILE A 171 -11.30 -8.02 6.50
N GLN A 172 -11.64 -7.08 5.65
CA GLN A 172 -12.39 -7.35 4.43
C GLN A 172 -11.42 -7.79 3.34
N VAL A 173 -11.54 -9.04 2.89
CA VAL A 173 -10.74 -9.57 1.78
C VAL A 173 -11.65 -9.74 0.58
N LEU A 174 -11.39 -8.99 -0.48
CA LEU A 174 -12.09 -9.02 -1.76
C LEU A 174 -11.12 -9.62 -2.79
N ASP A 175 -11.12 -10.95 -2.85
CA ASP A 175 -10.29 -11.71 -3.78
C ASP A 175 -10.73 -11.50 -5.23
N MET A 176 -9.92 -11.96 -6.19
CA MET A 176 -10.25 -11.78 -7.61
C MET A 176 -11.54 -12.49 -8.01
N ARG A 177 -11.94 -13.55 -7.31
CA ARG A 177 -13.25 -14.19 -7.55
C ARG A 177 -14.40 -13.28 -7.16
N TYR A 178 -14.30 -12.59 -6.02
CA TYR A 178 -15.30 -11.60 -5.62
C TYR A 178 -15.37 -10.45 -6.65
N ILE A 179 -14.20 -10.02 -7.14
CA ILE A 179 -14.10 -8.95 -8.15
C ILE A 179 -14.73 -9.39 -9.48
N ASP A 180 -14.53 -10.64 -9.91
CA ASP A 180 -15.18 -11.18 -11.12
C ASP A 180 -16.72 -11.17 -11.00
N ASP A 181 -17.23 -11.48 -9.83
CA ASP A 181 -18.69 -11.54 -9.59
C ASP A 181 -19.34 -10.15 -9.42
N HIS A 182 -18.62 -9.13 -8.89
CA HIS A 182 -19.19 -7.82 -8.50
C HIS A 182 -18.56 -6.62 -9.19
N GLY A 183 -17.33 -6.75 -9.70
CA GLY A 183 -16.53 -5.69 -10.29
C GLY A 183 -15.85 -4.78 -9.25
N PHE A 184 -14.67 -4.26 -9.58
CA PHE A 184 -13.94 -3.29 -8.76
C PHE A 184 -14.77 -2.05 -8.36
N PRO A 185 -15.59 -1.44 -9.24
CA PRO A 185 -16.32 -0.23 -8.89
C PRO A 185 -17.29 -0.41 -7.73
N ASN A 186 -18.00 -1.52 -7.67
CA ASN A 186 -18.94 -1.79 -6.58
C ASN A 186 -18.19 -2.07 -5.28
N ALA A 187 -17.17 -2.96 -5.35
CA ALA A 187 -16.37 -3.34 -4.22
C ALA A 187 -15.67 -2.13 -3.56
N LEU A 188 -15.02 -1.30 -4.38
CA LEU A 188 -14.35 -0.07 -3.92
C LEU A 188 -15.36 0.96 -3.42
N GLY A 189 -16.48 1.16 -4.13
CA GLY A 189 -17.51 2.12 -3.74
C GLY A 189 -18.08 1.85 -2.34
N GLU A 190 -18.37 0.60 -2.00
CA GLU A 190 -18.82 0.21 -0.66
C GLU A 190 -17.79 0.53 0.43
N PHE A 191 -16.52 0.28 0.16
CA PHE A 191 -15.45 0.61 1.09
C PHE A 191 -15.30 2.13 1.28
N LEU A 192 -15.27 2.90 0.19
CA LEU A 192 -15.17 4.38 0.25
C LEU A 192 -16.35 5.01 0.99
N GLU A 193 -17.56 4.49 0.84
CA GLU A 193 -18.72 4.95 1.61
C GLU A 193 -18.56 4.69 3.12
N ARG A 194 -17.90 3.61 3.52
CA ARG A 194 -17.57 3.35 4.94
C ARG A 194 -16.57 4.37 5.47
N VAL A 195 -15.50 4.63 4.72
CA VAL A 195 -14.50 5.66 5.07
C VAL A 195 -15.17 7.02 5.24
N LYS A 196 -15.99 7.40 4.27
CA LYS A 196 -16.73 8.67 4.29
C LYS A 196 -17.67 8.80 5.48
N LYS A 197 -18.46 7.76 5.78
CA LYS A 197 -19.37 7.75 6.94
C LYS A 197 -18.64 7.87 8.27
N ALA A 198 -17.46 7.30 8.38
CA ALA A 198 -16.61 7.41 9.56
C ALA A 198 -15.86 8.75 9.64
N ASN A 199 -15.91 9.60 8.61
CA ASN A 199 -15.02 10.76 8.46
C ASN A 199 -13.55 10.37 8.63
N GLY A 200 -13.19 9.19 8.11
CA GLY A 200 -11.88 8.57 8.27
C GLY A 200 -10.81 9.14 7.36
N SER A 201 -9.56 8.84 7.66
CA SER A 201 -8.40 9.07 6.80
C SER A 201 -8.13 7.80 6.01
N LEU A 202 -7.87 7.90 4.71
CA LEU A 202 -7.60 6.76 3.84
C LEU A 202 -6.14 6.71 3.41
N HIS A 203 -5.46 5.64 3.78
CA HIS A 203 -4.18 5.24 3.22
C HIS A 203 -4.40 4.17 2.14
N VAL A 204 -3.76 4.33 1.00
CA VAL A 204 -3.74 3.32 -0.07
C VAL A 204 -2.33 2.75 -0.17
N SER A 205 -2.19 1.43 -0.13
CA SER A 205 -0.95 0.75 -0.45
C SER A 205 -1.12 0.02 -1.78
N LEU A 206 -0.30 0.38 -2.77
CA LEU A 206 -0.35 -0.15 -4.12
C LEU A 206 0.91 -0.94 -4.41
N ASP A 207 0.76 -2.25 -4.44
CA ASP A 207 1.77 -3.19 -4.91
C ASP A 207 1.75 -3.29 -6.44
N VAL A 208 2.93 -3.39 -7.04
CA VAL A 208 3.06 -3.64 -8.49
C VAL A 208 2.36 -4.93 -8.89
N ASP A 209 2.40 -5.96 -8.06
CA ASP A 209 1.81 -7.26 -8.38
C ASP A 209 0.28 -7.32 -8.25
N PHE A 210 -0.35 -6.26 -7.74
CA PHE A 210 -1.80 -6.07 -7.90
C PHE A 210 -2.21 -6.12 -9.38
N LEU A 211 -1.34 -5.62 -10.24
CA LEU A 211 -1.55 -5.54 -11.69
C LEU A 211 -1.30 -6.87 -12.38
N GLU A 212 -1.86 -7.04 -13.58
CA GLU A 212 -1.55 -8.18 -14.44
C GLU A 212 -0.07 -8.17 -14.84
N PRO A 213 0.68 -9.29 -14.69
CA PRO A 213 2.10 -9.35 -15.01
C PRO A 213 2.47 -8.96 -16.44
N GLU A 214 1.57 -9.15 -17.40
CA GLU A 214 1.80 -8.71 -18.78
C GLU A 214 2.00 -7.19 -18.92
N ILE A 215 1.33 -6.40 -18.08
CA ILE A 215 1.43 -4.93 -18.10
C ILE A 215 2.43 -4.40 -17.08
N ALA A 216 2.70 -5.13 -16.00
CA ALA A 216 3.59 -4.74 -14.91
C ALA A 216 4.52 -5.89 -14.49
N PRO A 217 5.51 -6.28 -15.32
CA PRO A 217 6.37 -7.42 -15.03
C PRO A 217 7.42 -7.18 -13.94
N ALA A 218 7.66 -5.93 -13.54
CA ALA A 218 8.79 -5.55 -12.70
C ALA A 218 8.55 -5.77 -11.20
N VAL A 219 8.19 -7.00 -10.80
CA VAL A 219 8.01 -7.41 -9.40
C VAL A 219 8.54 -8.81 -9.18
N GLY A 220 9.02 -9.10 -7.96
CA GLY A 220 9.60 -10.40 -7.62
C GLY A 220 8.60 -11.53 -7.49
N THR A 221 7.35 -11.21 -7.17
CA THR A 221 6.28 -12.15 -6.77
C THR A 221 5.07 -12.09 -7.70
N THR A 222 5.30 -12.15 -9.02
CA THR A 222 4.23 -12.06 -10.02
C THR A 222 3.18 -13.16 -9.86
N VAL A 223 1.90 -12.79 -9.91
CA VAL A 223 0.77 -13.71 -9.93
C VAL A 223 -0.17 -13.31 -11.08
N ALA A 224 -0.47 -14.24 -11.99
CA ALA A 224 -1.37 -14.01 -13.10
C ALA A 224 -2.82 -13.78 -12.64
N GLY A 225 -3.62 -13.08 -13.46
CA GLY A 225 -5.01 -12.75 -13.17
C GLY A 225 -5.17 -11.49 -12.33
N GLY A 226 -4.26 -10.53 -12.45
CA GLY A 226 -4.31 -9.24 -11.77
C GLY A 226 -5.21 -8.22 -12.45
N ALA A 227 -5.25 -7.03 -11.89
CA ALA A 227 -6.01 -5.93 -12.44
C ALA A 227 -5.47 -5.51 -13.82
N THR A 228 -6.36 -5.34 -14.77
CA THR A 228 -6.03 -4.83 -16.09
C THR A 228 -5.71 -3.34 -16.04
N PHE A 229 -5.06 -2.83 -17.09
CA PHE A 229 -4.79 -1.40 -17.25
C PHE A 229 -6.04 -0.53 -17.02
N ARG A 230 -7.19 -0.92 -17.60
CA ARG A 230 -8.44 -0.15 -17.46
C ARG A 230 -9.00 -0.16 -16.04
N GLU A 231 -8.95 -1.31 -15.38
CA GLU A 231 -9.42 -1.45 -14.00
C GLU A 231 -8.57 -0.65 -13.04
N ALA A 232 -7.24 -0.73 -13.17
CA ALA A 232 -6.32 0.03 -12.34
C ALA A 232 -6.55 1.55 -12.48
N HIS A 233 -6.64 2.08 -13.71
CA HIS A 233 -6.96 3.49 -13.92
C HIS A 233 -8.32 3.88 -13.35
N HIS A 234 -9.34 3.03 -13.51
CA HIS A 234 -10.67 3.31 -12.97
C HIS A 234 -10.66 3.37 -11.43
N ILE A 235 -9.91 2.47 -10.78
CA ILE A 235 -9.72 2.50 -9.32
C ILE A 235 -9.08 3.84 -8.91
N MET A 236 -8.02 4.27 -9.59
CA MET A 236 -7.35 5.55 -9.30
C MET A 236 -8.26 6.76 -9.52
N GLU A 237 -9.07 6.76 -10.58
CA GLU A 237 -10.07 7.80 -10.82
C GLU A 237 -11.14 7.84 -9.72
N MET A 238 -11.63 6.68 -9.27
CA MET A 238 -12.61 6.60 -8.17
C MET A 238 -12.02 7.09 -6.84
N LEU A 239 -10.75 6.75 -6.55
CA LEU A 239 -10.05 7.25 -5.37
C LEU A 239 -9.91 8.76 -5.41
N HIS A 240 -9.53 9.33 -6.57
CA HIS A 240 -9.49 10.77 -6.77
C HIS A 240 -10.86 11.43 -6.53
N GLU A 241 -11.91 10.90 -7.17
CA GLU A 241 -13.26 11.46 -7.09
C GLU A 241 -13.86 11.38 -5.67
N SER A 242 -13.40 10.43 -4.86
CA SER A 242 -13.82 10.30 -3.46
C SER A 242 -13.34 11.46 -2.59
N GLY A 243 -12.18 12.03 -2.88
CA GLY A 243 -11.50 13.05 -2.07
C GLY A 243 -11.08 12.56 -0.67
N LEU A 244 -10.99 11.24 -0.46
CA LEU A 244 -10.74 10.64 0.85
C LEU A 244 -9.27 10.26 1.06
N LEU A 245 -8.48 10.16 -0.02
CA LEU A 245 -7.08 9.75 0.06
C LEU A 245 -6.26 10.75 0.87
N THR A 246 -5.50 10.25 1.83
CA THR A 246 -4.61 11.07 2.67
C THR A 246 -3.14 10.67 2.56
N SER A 247 -2.83 9.48 2.09
CA SER A 247 -1.45 9.00 1.90
C SER A 247 -1.41 7.79 0.97
N LEU A 248 -0.25 7.55 0.33
CA LEU A 248 -0.06 6.50 -0.67
C LEU A 248 1.29 5.82 -0.51
N ASP A 249 1.31 4.48 -0.52
CA ASP A 249 2.51 3.66 -0.74
C ASP A 249 2.55 3.18 -2.18
N LEU A 250 3.73 3.25 -2.82
CA LEU A 250 4.05 2.60 -4.10
C LEU A 250 5.19 1.63 -3.86
N VAL A 251 4.93 0.32 -3.95
CA VAL A 251 5.86 -0.71 -3.47
C VAL A 251 6.12 -1.79 -4.51
N GLU A 252 7.15 -2.59 -4.24
CA GLU A 252 7.56 -3.79 -4.97
C GLU A 252 8.08 -3.53 -6.40
N LEU A 253 8.28 -2.29 -6.81
CA LEU A 253 8.90 -2.01 -8.11
C LEU A 253 10.38 -2.44 -8.11
N ASN A 254 10.69 -3.51 -8.83
CA ASN A 254 12.04 -3.98 -9.06
C ASN A 254 12.54 -3.57 -10.46
N PRO A 255 13.33 -2.50 -10.58
CA PRO A 255 13.77 -1.99 -11.88
C PRO A 255 14.69 -2.95 -12.66
N PHE A 256 15.27 -3.95 -12.00
CA PHE A 256 16.06 -4.98 -12.69
C PHE A 256 15.21 -5.99 -13.46
N LEU A 257 13.92 -6.11 -13.11
CA LEU A 257 12.96 -6.95 -13.79
C LEU A 257 12.12 -6.17 -14.80
N ASP A 258 12.28 -4.83 -14.84
CA ASP A 258 11.46 -3.98 -15.69
C ASP A 258 11.92 -4.02 -17.16
N GLU A 259 10.94 -4.07 -18.04
CA GLU A 259 11.16 -4.04 -19.48
C GLU A 259 11.17 -2.59 -19.98
N ARG A 260 12.35 -1.97 -20.05
CA ARG A 260 12.54 -0.59 -20.55
C ARG A 260 11.74 0.47 -19.77
N GLY A 261 11.53 0.25 -18.47
CA GLY A 261 10.76 1.16 -17.62
C GLY A 261 9.24 1.11 -17.81
N LYS A 262 8.71 0.05 -18.42
CA LYS A 262 7.28 -0.14 -18.69
C LYS A 262 6.45 -0.09 -17.40
N THR A 263 6.86 -0.85 -16.38
CA THR A 263 6.16 -0.90 -15.10
C THR A 263 6.27 0.43 -14.35
N ALA A 264 7.47 1.01 -14.27
CA ALA A 264 7.66 2.30 -13.62
C ALA A 264 6.80 3.39 -14.25
N SER A 265 6.76 3.45 -15.60
CA SER A 265 5.92 4.40 -16.34
C SER A 265 4.43 4.17 -16.10
N LEU A 266 3.97 2.90 -16.06
CA LEU A 266 2.58 2.57 -15.75
C LEU A 266 2.19 3.03 -14.36
N MET A 267 3.02 2.76 -13.35
CA MET A 267 2.75 3.20 -11.98
C MET A 267 2.65 4.72 -11.87
N VAL A 268 3.54 5.47 -12.55
CA VAL A 268 3.47 6.93 -12.63
C VAL A 268 2.18 7.39 -13.32
N ASP A 269 1.75 6.70 -14.37
CA ASP A 269 0.50 6.94 -15.09
C ASP A 269 -0.73 6.73 -14.18
N LEU A 270 -0.72 5.69 -13.34
CA LEU A 270 -1.77 5.45 -12.34
C LEU A 270 -1.82 6.57 -11.30
N VAL A 271 -0.67 7.03 -10.83
CA VAL A 271 -0.62 8.18 -9.91
C VAL A 271 -1.17 9.45 -10.57
N ALA A 272 -0.92 9.68 -11.86
CA ALA A 272 -1.53 10.80 -12.57
C ALA A 272 -3.06 10.74 -12.58
N SER A 273 -3.64 9.54 -12.77
CA SER A 273 -5.10 9.35 -12.69
C SER A 273 -5.61 9.60 -11.26
N LEU A 274 -4.85 9.15 -10.25
CA LEU A 274 -5.14 9.42 -8.84
C LEU A 274 -5.10 10.92 -8.51
N MET A 275 -4.28 11.69 -9.22
CA MET A 275 -4.20 13.16 -9.10
C MET A 275 -5.20 13.90 -10.00
N GLY A 276 -6.09 13.19 -10.68
CA GLY A 276 -7.21 13.76 -11.41
C GLY A 276 -7.02 13.90 -12.92
N ARG A 277 -5.94 13.30 -13.50
CA ARG A 277 -5.81 13.22 -14.95
C ARG A 277 -6.95 12.37 -15.53
N LYS A 278 -7.69 12.93 -16.49
CA LYS A 278 -8.80 12.27 -17.18
C LYS A 278 -8.65 12.42 -18.69
N ILE A 279 -9.01 11.36 -19.42
CA ILE A 279 -9.05 11.39 -20.90
C ILE A 279 -10.13 12.35 -21.39
N LEU A 280 -11.27 12.39 -20.69
CA LEU A 280 -12.41 13.23 -21.03
C LEU A 280 -13.07 13.80 -19.77
N HIS A 281 -13.09 15.09 -19.63
CA HIS A 281 -13.91 15.75 -18.62
C HIS A 281 -15.38 15.60 -19.00
N ARG A 282 -16.10 14.69 -18.33
CA ARG A 282 -17.55 14.57 -18.49
C ARG A 282 -18.20 15.80 -17.89
N LEU A 283 -18.76 16.67 -18.73
CA LEU A 283 -19.61 17.73 -18.23
C LEU A 283 -20.79 17.10 -17.48
N PRO A 284 -21.27 17.70 -16.36
CA PRO A 284 -22.48 17.24 -15.71
C PRO A 284 -23.59 17.18 -16.78
N ARG A 285 -24.27 16.03 -16.88
CA ARG A 285 -25.46 15.98 -17.73
C ARG A 285 -26.43 17.01 -17.17
N LEU A 286 -26.69 18.06 -17.94
CA LEU A 286 -27.82 18.93 -17.67
C LEU A 286 -29.05 18.01 -17.76
N CYS A 287 -29.62 17.64 -16.59
CA CYS A 287 -30.92 16.97 -16.55
C CYS A 287 -31.91 17.94 -17.16
N GLY A 288 -32.36 17.66 -18.41
CA GLY A 288 -33.50 18.33 -19.02
C GLY A 288 -34.80 17.80 -18.47
#